data_d7a0153f404ae19bac48d537fd0f34d0
#
_entry.id   d7a0153f404ae19bac48d537fd0f34d0
#
_cell.length_a   1.000
_cell.length_b   1.000
_cell.length_c   1.000
_cell.angle_alpha   90.00
_cell.angle_beta   90.00
_cell.angle_gamma   90.00
#
_symmetry.space_group_name_H-M   'P 1'
#
loop_
_entity.id
_entity.type
_entity.pdbx_description
1 polymer ?
#
loop_
_entity_poly.entity_id
_entity_poly.type
_entity_poly.pdbx_seq_one_letter_code
_entity_poly.pdbx_strand_id
1 'polypeptide(L)'
;MATLIDTEGYGDQFVLTEDSLTVNVSTTVDGTLDAGNTTIDGTLSAGNTTINGNLITTGNANIGGTATWAASIVGTTKLFDIPHPTKDDMRLRHGCLEGPELGVYARGKTSEGIIPLPDYWSGLVDEKSITVHLTPTNMDQTLVVNSINGLFIQILGNYQLPYHYLVMAERKDVDKLDVETNA
;
A
#
# COMPACT_ATOMS: atom_id res chain seq x y z
N MET A 1 26.32 47.21 -10.27
CA MET A 1 25.60 47.86 -11.37
C MET A 1 24.95 46.73 -12.17
N ALA A 2 23.64 46.62 -12.18
CA ALA A 2 22.97 45.56 -12.91
C ALA A 2 22.99 45.89 -14.40
N THR A 3 23.57 45.05 -15.22
CA THR A 3 23.51 45.17 -16.67
C THR A 3 22.23 44.48 -17.14
N LEU A 4 21.26 45.27 -17.60
CA LEU A 4 20.11 44.74 -18.32
C LEU A 4 20.60 44.44 -19.75
N ILE A 5 20.54 43.19 -20.15
CA ILE A 5 20.82 42.80 -21.54
C ILE A 5 19.46 42.74 -22.24
N ASP A 6 19.19 43.78 -23.04
CA ASP A 6 18.04 43.85 -23.93
C ASP A 6 18.46 43.38 -25.32
N THR A 7 17.83 42.34 -25.85
CA THR A 7 18.11 41.81 -27.18
C THR A 7 16.99 42.14 -28.14
N GLU A 8 16.61 43.43 -28.27
CA GLU A 8 15.70 43.84 -29.33
C GLU A 8 16.34 43.59 -30.71
N GLY A 9 15.93 42.51 -31.35
CA GLY A 9 16.01 42.35 -32.81
C GLY A 9 16.96 41.31 -33.40
N TYR A 10 17.57 40.42 -32.62
CA TYR A 10 18.28 39.26 -33.17
C TYR A 10 17.98 38.03 -32.36
N GLY A 11 17.41 37.05 -33.05
CA GLY A 11 17.05 35.72 -32.59
C GLY A 11 17.64 35.25 -31.28
N ASP A 12 16.86 35.37 -30.30
CA ASP A 12 16.67 34.70 -29.02
C ASP A 12 17.80 33.82 -28.45
N GLN A 13 19.05 34.22 -28.52
CA GLN A 13 20.13 33.51 -27.89
C GLN A 13 20.84 34.39 -26.85
N PHE A 14 20.42 34.23 -25.60
CA PHE A 14 21.17 34.76 -24.46
C PHE A 14 22.27 33.74 -24.12
N VAL A 15 23.52 34.07 -24.47
CA VAL A 15 24.69 33.24 -24.16
C VAL A 15 25.50 33.91 -23.07
N LEU A 16 25.51 33.31 -21.88
CA LEU A 16 26.48 33.63 -20.84
C LEU A 16 27.69 32.72 -21.02
N THR A 17 28.87 33.31 -21.18
CA THR A 17 30.13 32.61 -21.34
C THR A 17 30.98 32.54 -20.08
N GLU A 18 30.41 32.96 -18.92
CA GLU A 18 31.06 32.85 -17.62
C GLU A 18 30.43 31.76 -16.75
N ASP A 19 31.19 31.26 -15.79
CA ASP A 19 30.90 30.02 -15.04
C ASP A 19 29.66 30.06 -14.16
N SER A 20 28.99 31.17 -13.98
CA SER A 20 27.74 31.25 -13.20
C SER A 20 26.86 32.45 -13.52
N LEU A 21 25.55 32.25 -13.46
CA LEU A 21 24.51 33.28 -13.37
C LEU A 21 23.85 33.21 -12.02
N THR A 22 23.94 34.27 -11.21
CA THR A 22 23.19 34.38 -9.96
C THR A 22 22.02 35.33 -10.15
N VAL A 23 20.79 34.85 -9.97
CA VAL A 23 19.57 35.66 -10.00
C VAL A 23 18.96 35.63 -8.60
N ASN A 24 18.99 36.80 -7.93
CA ASN A 24 18.49 36.96 -6.55
C ASN A 24 17.00 37.36 -6.49
N VAL A 25 16.26 37.13 -7.56
CA VAL A 25 14.85 37.47 -7.71
C VAL A 25 14.13 36.30 -8.41
N SER A 26 12.80 36.35 -8.45
CA SER A 26 12.02 35.33 -9.20
C SER A 26 12.37 35.40 -10.69
N THR A 27 12.56 34.24 -11.29
CA THR A 27 12.80 34.08 -12.71
C THR A 27 11.63 33.27 -13.33
N THR A 28 11.09 33.78 -14.44
CA THR A 28 10.07 33.08 -15.23
C THR A 28 10.69 32.64 -16.55
N VAL A 29 10.48 31.39 -16.91
CA VAL A 29 10.83 30.83 -18.22
C VAL A 29 9.55 30.43 -18.92
N ASP A 30 9.18 31.17 -19.97
CA ASP A 30 7.97 30.92 -20.77
C ASP A 30 8.23 29.87 -21.87
N GLY A 31 8.82 28.80 -21.54
CA GLY A 31 9.16 27.75 -22.50
C GLY A 31 9.91 26.60 -21.85
N THR A 32 10.90 26.09 -22.54
CA THR A 32 11.71 24.98 -22.05
C THR A 32 12.96 25.50 -21.34
N LEU A 33 13.21 25.01 -20.13
CA LEU A 33 14.52 25.11 -19.49
C LEU A 33 15.30 23.82 -19.81
N ASP A 34 16.34 23.92 -20.63
CA ASP A 34 17.29 22.82 -20.86
C ASP A 34 18.52 23.03 -19.97
N ALA A 35 18.67 22.17 -18.97
CA ALA A 35 19.75 22.25 -18.00
C ALA A 35 20.39 20.89 -17.79
N GLY A 36 21.74 20.84 -17.79
CA GLY A 36 22.48 19.60 -17.58
C GLY A 36 22.20 19.00 -16.18
N ASN A 37 22.43 19.80 -15.13
CA ASN A 37 22.11 19.45 -13.75
C ASN A 37 21.25 20.55 -13.10
N THR A 38 20.22 20.17 -12.36
CA THR A 38 19.39 21.11 -11.63
C THR A 38 19.33 20.71 -10.16
N THR A 39 19.64 21.66 -9.25
CA THR A 39 19.46 21.50 -7.81
C THR A 39 18.37 22.45 -7.34
N ILE A 40 17.41 21.94 -6.57
CA ILE A 40 16.32 22.72 -5.98
C ILE A 40 16.39 22.53 -4.47
N ASP A 41 16.79 23.59 -3.75
CA ASP A 41 16.88 23.60 -2.28
C ASP A 41 15.52 23.85 -1.60
N GLY A 42 14.43 23.51 -2.23
CA GLY A 42 13.09 23.76 -1.73
C GLY A 42 12.10 22.79 -2.34
N THR A 43 10.95 23.30 -2.71
CA THR A 43 9.85 22.50 -3.28
C THR A 43 9.83 22.63 -4.79
N LEU A 44 9.81 21.49 -5.49
CA LEU A 44 9.40 21.42 -6.89
C LEU A 44 7.87 21.21 -6.94
N SER A 45 7.15 22.17 -7.51
CA SER A 45 5.73 22.02 -7.86
C SER A 45 5.60 21.90 -9.38
N ALA A 46 5.15 20.75 -9.85
CA ALA A 46 5.00 20.50 -11.29
C ALA A 46 3.65 19.82 -11.57
N GLY A 47 3.02 20.16 -12.70
CA GLY A 47 1.79 19.49 -13.14
C GLY A 47 2.03 18.02 -13.48
N ASN A 48 2.94 17.78 -14.42
CA ASN A 48 3.39 16.43 -14.79
C ASN A 48 4.91 16.35 -14.72
N THR A 49 5.44 15.24 -14.27
CA THR A 49 6.88 15.00 -14.23
C THR A 49 7.19 13.64 -14.89
N THR A 50 8.09 13.63 -15.86
CA THR A 50 8.63 12.42 -16.49
C THR A 50 10.11 12.28 -16.12
N ILE A 51 10.50 11.15 -15.57
CA ILE A 51 11.87 10.83 -15.21
C ILE A 51 12.33 9.65 -16.08
N ASN A 52 13.24 9.90 -17.03
CA ASN A 52 13.78 8.88 -17.94
C ASN A 52 14.94 8.09 -17.32
N GLY A 53 15.13 8.15 -16.03
CA GLY A 53 16.19 7.47 -15.29
C GLY A 53 15.69 6.99 -13.93
N ASN A 54 16.56 6.96 -12.96
CA ASN A 54 16.23 6.55 -11.60
C ASN A 54 15.60 7.70 -10.81
N LEU A 55 14.51 7.43 -10.11
CA LEU A 55 14.02 8.28 -9.02
C LEU A 55 14.54 7.72 -7.69
N ILE A 56 15.35 8.50 -6.98
CA ILE A 56 15.85 8.16 -5.65
C ILE A 56 15.24 9.12 -4.64
N THR A 57 14.50 8.59 -3.67
CA THR A 57 13.99 9.36 -2.53
C THR A 57 14.67 8.88 -1.25
N THR A 58 15.26 9.80 -0.48
CA THR A 58 15.87 9.48 0.82
C THR A 58 14.87 9.50 1.98
N GLY A 59 13.67 10.02 1.71
CA GLY A 59 12.53 10.06 2.62
C GLY A 59 11.34 9.29 2.08
N ASN A 60 10.14 9.65 2.55
CA ASN A 60 8.90 9.02 2.12
C ASN A 60 8.48 9.51 0.73
N ALA A 61 7.99 8.61 -0.12
CA ALA A 61 7.19 8.95 -1.30
C ALA A 61 5.71 8.82 -0.93
N ASN A 62 4.95 9.91 -1.06
CA ASN A 62 3.49 9.89 -0.86
C ASN A 62 2.80 10.00 -2.22
N ILE A 63 2.05 8.96 -2.58
CA ILE A 63 1.31 8.87 -3.84
C ILE A 63 -0.18 8.89 -3.52
N GLY A 64 -0.85 9.99 -3.81
CA GLY A 64 -2.27 10.19 -3.52
C GLY A 64 -3.23 9.44 -4.47
N GLY A 65 -2.72 8.80 -5.51
CA GLY A 65 -3.47 8.01 -6.48
C GLY A 65 -2.91 6.60 -6.63
N THR A 66 -3.06 6.03 -7.81
CA THR A 66 -2.55 4.70 -8.15
C THR A 66 -1.08 4.75 -8.53
N ALA A 67 -0.27 3.85 -7.97
CA ALA A 67 1.09 3.57 -8.44
C ALA A 67 1.09 2.29 -9.29
N THR A 68 1.51 2.40 -10.55
CA THR A 68 1.63 1.26 -11.47
C THR A 68 3.10 0.89 -11.66
N TRP A 69 3.42 -0.39 -11.60
CA TRP A 69 4.75 -0.93 -11.69
C TRP A 69 4.83 -1.93 -12.84
N ALA A 70 5.75 -1.70 -13.79
CA ALA A 70 5.95 -2.60 -14.94
C ALA A 70 6.82 -3.83 -14.59
N ALA A 71 7.45 -3.85 -13.40
CA ALA A 71 8.33 -4.92 -12.95
C ALA A 71 8.05 -5.30 -11.50
N SER A 72 9.06 -5.42 -10.66
CA SER A 72 8.92 -5.85 -9.26
C SER A 72 8.93 -4.68 -8.27
N ILE A 73 8.21 -4.84 -7.16
CA ILE A 73 8.38 -4.03 -5.96
C ILE A 73 9.20 -4.84 -4.97
N VAL A 74 10.38 -4.34 -4.60
CA VAL A 74 11.24 -4.97 -3.60
C VAL A 74 11.27 -4.09 -2.35
N GLY A 75 10.97 -4.68 -1.20
CA GLY A 75 10.97 -3.99 0.08
C GLY A 75 11.04 -4.96 1.25
N THR A 76 11.37 -4.48 2.44
CA THR A 76 11.44 -5.30 3.66
C THR A 76 10.06 -5.71 4.16
N THR A 77 9.04 -4.88 3.93
CA THR A 77 7.66 -5.13 4.33
C THR A 77 6.69 -4.53 3.32
N LYS A 78 5.57 -5.22 3.11
CA LYS A 78 4.41 -4.73 2.36
C LYS A 78 3.20 -4.83 3.27
N LEU A 79 2.61 -3.69 3.61
CA LEU A 79 1.52 -3.58 4.58
C LEU A 79 0.34 -2.84 3.98
N PHE A 80 -0.88 -3.18 4.39
CA PHE A 80 -1.96 -2.22 4.37
C PHE A 80 -2.09 -1.54 5.73
N ASP A 81 -2.48 -0.29 5.74
CA ASP A 81 -2.65 0.55 6.92
C ASP A 81 -3.91 1.40 6.71
N ILE A 82 -4.98 1.06 7.39
CA ILE A 82 -6.31 1.65 7.22
C ILE A 82 -6.84 2.22 8.56
N PRO A 83 -7.85 3.11 8.54
CA PRO A 83 -8.61 3.41 9.76
C PRO A 83 -9.15 2.11 10.39
N HIS A 84 -9.12 2.02 11.72
CA HIS A 84 -9.58 0.82 12.40
C HIS A 84 -11.10 0.63 12.21
N PRO A 85 -11.59 -0.54 11.73
CA PRO A 85 -13.00 -0.71 11.35
C PRO A 85 -14.01 -0.59 12.50
N THR A 86 -13.57 -0.75 13.76
CA THR A 86 -14.45 -0.80 14.94
C THR A 86 -13.96 0.06 16.11
N LYS A 87 -12.87 0.82 15.96
CA LYS A 87 -12.30 1.68 17.03
C LYS A 87 -11.91 3.02 16.46
N ASP A 88 -12.52 4.08 16.97
CA ASP A 88 -12.18 5.45 16.62
C ASP A 88 -10.72 5.78 17.00
N ASP A 89 -10.10 6.68 16.26
CA ASP A 89 -8.72 7.18 16.48
C ASP A 89 -7.63 6.10 16.45
N MET A 90 -7.92 4.89 16.01
CA MET A 90 -6.96 3.81 15.83
C MET A 90 -6.74 3.46 14.35
N ARG A 91 -5.62 2.83 14.07
CA ARG A 91 -5.30 2.27 12.75
C ARG A 91 -5.11 0.77 12.85
N LEU A 92 -5.54 0.07 11.80
CA LEU A 92 -5.32 -1.36 11.64
C LEU A 92 -4.25 -1.59 10.58
N ARG A 93 -3.25 -2.39 10.92
CA ARG A 93 -2.10 -2.69 10.07
C ARG A 93 -1.92 -4.20 9.94
N HIS A 94 -1.90 -4.69 8.70
CA HIS A 94 -1.59 -6.09 8.41
C HIS A 94 -0.54 -6.21 7.31
N GLY A 95 0.21 -7.33 7.30
CA GLY A 95 0.96 -7.74 6.13
C GLY A 95 0.03 -8.07 4.98
N CYS A 96 0.38 -7.66 3.75
CA CYS A 96 -0.40 -8.03 2.57
C CYS A 96 -0.25 -9.53 2.30
N LEU A 97 -1.38 -10.21 2.09
CA LEU A 97 -1.46 -11.55 1.54
C LEU A 97 -1.66 -11.43 0.02
N GLU A 98 -0.83 -12.12 -0.77
CA GLU A 98 -0.95 -12.10 -2.23
C GLU A 98 -1.70 -13.35 -2.68
N GLY A 99 -2.80 -13.14 -3.39
CA GLY A 99 -3.68 -14.19 -3.88
C GLY A 99 -4.73 -13.61 -4.83
N PRO A 100 -5.68 -14.43 -5.28
CA PRO A 100 -6.75 -13.98 -6.17
C PRO A 100 -7.83 -13.14 -5.47
N GLU A 101 -7.68 -12.93 -4.17
CA GLU A 101 -8.59 -12.15 -3.33
C GLU A 101 -7.81 -11.25 -2.36
N LEU A 102 -8.42 -10.16 -1.91
CA LEU A 102 -7.86 -9.28 -0.89
C LEU A 102 -8.18 -9.88 0.50
N GLY A 103 -7.44 -10.92 0.87
CA GLY A 103 -7.69 -11.74 2.05
C GLY A 103 -6.96 -11.29 3.31
N VAL A 104 -7.53 -11.70 4.44
CA VAL A 104 -6.89 -11.66 5.77
C VAL A 104 -7.03 -13.03 6.42
N TYR A 105 -6.21 -13.31 7.43
CA TYR A 105 -6.27 -14.56 8.16
C TYR A 105 -6.07 -14.37 9.67
N ALA A 106 -6.62 -15.33 10.42
CA ALA A 106 -6.31 -15.55 11.83
C ALA A 106 -5.89 -17.01 12.02
N ARG A 107 -4.87 -17.26 12.80
CA ARG A 107 -4.39 -18.61 13.09
C ARG A 107 -3.97 -18.78 14.54
N GLY A 108 -4.05 -19.99 15.02
CA GLY A 108 -3.62 -20.27 16.38
C GLY A 108 -3.67 -21.76 16.72
N LYS A 109 -3.52 -22.02 18.02
CA LYS A 109 -3.68 -23.33 18.64
C LYS A 109 -4.60 -23.17 19.83
N THR A 110 -5.55 -24.08 19.98
CA THR A 110 -6.51 -24.08 21.09
C THR A 110 -6.90 -25.51 21.45
N SER A 111 -7.60 -25.68 22.57
CA SER A 111 -8.32 -26.89 23.00
C SER A 111 -9.74 -26.53 23.46
N GLU A 112 -10.30 -25.45 22.90
CA GLU A 112 -11.61 -24.96 23.21
C GLU A 112 -12.60 -25.25 22.08
N GLY A 113 -13.87 -25.38 22.40
CA GLY A 113 -14.95 -25.57 21.41
C GLY A 113 -15.36 -24.29 20.67
N ILE A 114 -14.72 -23.17 21.00
CA ILE A 114 -14.95 -21.86 20.37
C ILE A 114 -13.61 -21.25 19.99
N ILE A 115 -13.49 -20.86 18.72
CA ILE A 115 -12.37 -20.04 18.20
C ILE A 115 -12.88 -18.61 18.11
N PRO A 116 -12.43 -17.68 18.97
CA PRO A 116 -12.78 -16.27 18.84
C PRO A 116 -12.09 -15.67 17.61
N LEU A 117 -12.83 -14.90 16.82
CA LEU A 117 -12.29 -14.10 15.72
C LEU A 117 -11.96 -12.69 16.21
N PRO A 118 -11.01 -12.00 15.56
CA PRO A 118 -10.72 -10.62 15.90
C PRO A 118 -11.96 -9.72 15.84
N ASP A 119 -12.17 -8.86 16.82
CA ASP A 119 -13.35 -7.99 16.93
C ASP A 119 -13.53 -7.08 15.70
N TYR A 120 -12.44 -6.62 15.11
CA TYR A 120 -12.44 -5.78 13.91
C TYR A 120 -12.88 -6.52 12.64
N TRP A 121 -12.97 -7.86 12.64
CA TRP A 121 -13.47 -8.62 11.49
C TRP A 121 -14.93 -8.29 11.19
N SER A 122 -15.71 -7.93 12.17
CA SER A 122 -17.10 -7.45 11.98
C SER A 122 -17.22 -6.27 11.01
N GLY A 123 -16.20 -5.39 10.95
CA GLY A 123 -16.11 -4.26 10.02
C GLY A 123 -15.24 -4.51 8.79
N LEU A 124 -14.35 -5.50 8.82
CA LEU A 124 -13.30 -5.71 7.82
C LEU A 124 -13.64 -6.80 6.79
N VAL A 125 -14.25 -7.92 7.20
CA VAL A 125 -14.40 -9.10 6.34
C VAL A 125 -15.84 -9.33 5.88
N ASP A 126 -15.98 -9.98 4.73
CA ASP A 126 -17.23 -10.60 4.31
C ASP A 126 -17.39 -11.90 5.08
N GLU A 127 -18.38 -11.97 5.96
CA GLU A 127 -18.65 -13.13 6.81
C GLU A 127 -18.91 -14.41 5.98
N LYS A 128 -19.47 -14.26 4.77
CA LYS A 128 -19.75 -15.40 3.88
C LYS A 128 -18.50 -15.99 3.24
N SER A 129 -17.40 -15.25 3.22
CA SER A 129 -16.12 -15.70 2.68
C SER A 129 -15.28 -16.46 3.71
N ILE A 130 -15.70 -16.52 4.98
CA ILE A 130 -14.92 -17.17 6.03
C ILE A 130 -14.76 -18.66 5.75
N THR A 131 -13.52 -19.09 5.63
CA THR A 131 -13.12 -20.49 5.51
C THR A 131 -12.28 -20.90 6.72
N VAL A 132 -12.43 -22.15 7.14
CA VAL A 132 -11.81 -22.68 8.35
C VAL A 132 -11.09 -23.97 8.06
N HIS A 133 -9.81 -24.01 8.39
CA HIS A 133 -8.99 -25.22 8.37
C HIS A 133 -8.63 -25.60 9.81
N LEU A 134 -8.95 -26.85 10.16
CA LEU A 134 -8.64 -27.43 11.46
C LEU A 134 -7.61 -28.53 11.26
N THR A 135 -6.55 -28.50 12.06
CA THR A 135 -5.52 -29.54 12.03
C THR A 135 -5.46 -30.25 13.39
N PRO A 136 -6.01 -31.45 13.49
CA PRO A 136 -5.86 -32.28 14.67
C PRO A 136 -4.38 -32.52 14.99
N THR A 137 -4.06 -32.58 16.28
CA THR A 137 -2.69 -32.91 16.73
C THR A 137 -2.57 -34.32 17.26
N ASN A 138 -3.68 -35.08 17.28
CA ASN A 138 -3.76 -36.47 17.73
C ASN A 138 -4.48 -37.31 16.70
N MET A 139 -4.11 -38.61 16.59
CA MET A 139 -4.60 -39.53 15.56
C MET A 139 -6.12 -39.79 15.62
N ASP A 140 -6.70 -39.84 16.82
CA ASP A 140 -8.13 -40.16 17.01
C ASP A 140 -8.98 -38.90 17.23
N GLN A 141 -8.47 -37.73 16.86
CA GLN A 141 -9.17 -36.48 17.05
C GLN A 141 -10.06 -36.15 15.85
N THR A 142 -11.35 -36.12 16.06
CA THR A 142 -12.34 -35.64 15.07
C THR A 142 -12.76 -34.23 15.44
N LEU A 143 -12.66 -33.30 14.49
CA LEU A 143 -13.06 -31.90 14.64
C LEU A 143 -13.98 -31.51 13.50
N VAL A 144 -15.09 -30.86 13.84
CA VAL A 144 -16.10 -30.40 12.87
C VAL A 144 -16.45 -28.96 13.16
N VAL A 145 -16.44 -28.14 12.12
CA VAL A 145 -16.99 -26.77 12.19
C VAL A 145 -18.51 -26.87 12.23
N ASN A 146 -19.11 -26.48 13.34
CA ASN A 146 -20.55 -26.52 13.54
C ASN A 146 -21.25 -25.25 13.02
N SER A 147 -20.68 -24.10 13.35
CA SER A 147 -21.20 -22.81 12.92
C SER A 147 -20.09 -21.77 12.84
N ILE A 148 -20.31 -20.81 11.98
CA ILE A 148 -19.44 -19.66 11.77
C ILE A 148 -20.33 -18.42 11.91
N ASN A 149 -19.88 -17.46 12.68
CA ASN A 149 -20.40 -16.10 12.65
C ASN A 149 -19.21 -15.10 12.66
N GLY A 150 -19.47 -13.84 12.42
CA GLY A 150 -18.41 -12.84 12.30
C GLY A 150 -17.56 -12.61 13.56
N LEU A 151 -17.88 -13.23 14.70
CA LEU A 151 -17.19 -13.05 15.97
C LEU A 151 -16.53 -14.34 16.49
N PHE A 152 -17.03 -15.49 16.11
CA PHE A 152 -16.47 -16.78 16.54
C PHE A 152 -16.85 -17.94 15.64
N ILE A 153 -16.12 -19.04 15.77
CA ILE A 153 -16.38 -20.32 15.11
C ILE A 153 -16.62 -21.36 16.21
N GLN A 154 -17.71 -22.09 16.09
CA GLN A 154 -18.04 -23.18 16.99
C GLN A 154 -17.54 -24.51 16.44
N ILE A 155 -16.82 -25.27 17.27
CA ILE A 155 -16.24 -26.57 16.93
C ILE A 155 -16.92 -27.65 17.74
N LEU A 156 -17.25 -28.75 17.09
CA LEU A 156 -17.72 -30.00 17.70
C LEU A 156 -16.67 -31.11 17.53
N GLY A 157 -16.81 -32.14 18.35
CA GLY A 157 -15.93 -33.33 18.37
C GLY A 157 -14.97 -33.33 19.55
N ASN A 158 -13.75 -33.85 19.36
CA ASN A 158 -12.77 -34.02 20.44
C ASN A 158 -11.91 -32.74 20.60
N TYR A 159 -12.57 -31.57 20.69
CA TYR A 159 -11.88 -30.28 20.76
C TYR A 159 -11.13 -30.05 22.09
N GLN A 160 -11.37 -30.85 23.12
CA GLN A 160 -10.64 -30.83 24.40
C GLN A 160 -9.15 -31.20 24.24
N LEU A 161 -8.79 -31.87 23.15
CA LEU A 161 -7.41 -32.10 22.76
C LEU A 161 -6.90 -30.90 21.94
N PRO A 162 -5.64 -30.49 22.10
CA PRO A 162 -5.09 -29.37 21.34
C PRO A 162 -5.21 -29.59 19.83
N TYR A 163 -5.56 -28.53 19.10
CA TYR A 163 -5.57 -28.51 17.65
C TYR A 163 -5.13 -27.14 17.12
N HIS A 164 -4.65 -27.12 15.89
CA HIS A 164 -4.35 -25.87 15.18
C HIS A 164 -5.53 -25.45 14.32
N TYR A 165 -5.67 -24.14 14.15
CA TYR A 165 -6.64 -23.57 13.23
C TYR A 165 -6.00 -22.51 12.34
N LEU A 166 -6.49 -22.38 11.11
CA LEU A 166 -6.29 -21.29 10.17
C LEU A 166 -7.65 -20.88 9.65
N VAL A 167 -8.00 -19.64 9.83
CA VAL A 167 -9.22 -19.02 9.34
C VAL A 167 -8.85 -17.95 8.35
N MET A 168 -9.42 -18.00 7.16
CA MET A 168 -9.21 -17.01 6.10
C MET A 168 -10.53 -16.34 5.75
N ALA A 169 -10.49 -15.09 5.35
CA ALA A 169 -11.64 -14.33 4.91
C ALA A 169 -11.26 -13.22 3.94
N GLU A 170 -12.14 -12.91 3.00
CA GLU A 170 -12.00 -11.80 2.07
C GLU A 170 -12.42 -10.48 2.74
N ARG A 171 -11.72 -9.41 2.42
CA ARG A 171 -12.07 -8.06 2.87
C ARG A 171 -13.34 -7.55 2.17
N LYS A 172 -14.17 -6.78 2.90
CA LYS A 172 -15.37 -6.12 2.37
C LYS A 172 -15.26 -4.57 2.34
N ASP A 173 -14.20 -4.04 2.92
CA ASP A 173 -13.95 -2.58 3.00
C ASP A 173 -13.31 -2.01 1.74
N VAL A 174 -13.03 -2.86 0.77
CA VAL A 174 -12.48 -2.54 -0.55
C VAL A 174 -13.24 -3.31 -1.62
N ASP A 175 -13.21 -2.83 -2.86
CA ASP A 175 -13.77 -3.54 -4.00
C ASP A 175 -13.03 -4.88 -4.20
N LYS A 176 -13.76 -5.87 -4.72
CA LYS A 176 -13.17 -7.17 -5.07
C LYS A 176 -12.13 -7.01 -6.18
N LEU A 177 -11.11 -7.85 -6.12
CA LEU A 177 -10.05 -7.85 -7.11
C LEU A 177 -10.57 -8.43 -8.44
N ASP A 178 -10.44 -7.67 -9.51
CA ASP A 178 -10.57 -8.20 -10.88
C ASP A 178 -9.28 -8.96 -11.21
N VAL A 179 -9.33 -10.29 -11.13
CA VAL A 179 -8.16 -11.16 -11.33
C VAL A 179 -7.74 -11.21 -12.79
N GLU A 180 -8.69 -11.13 -13.71
CA GLU A 180 -8.47 -11.14 -15.15
C GLU A 180 -9.03 -9.85 -15.77
N THR A 181 -8.20 -9.11 -16.44
CA THR A 181 -8.55 -7.86 -17.13
C THR A 181 -8.14 -7.93 -18.59
N ASN A 182 -8.87 -7.23 -19.46
CA ASN A 182 -8.46 -7.07 -20.87
C ASN A 182 -7.15 -6.26 -20.94
N ALA A 183 -6.25 -6.64 -21.85
CA ALA A 183 -4.99 -5.96 -22.10
C ALA A 183 -5.18 -4.65 -22.88
#